data_a3252458ec1732f592aeb2e4ff079f4e
#
_entry.id   a3252458ec1732f592aeb2e4ff079f4e
#
_cell.length_a   1.000
_cell.length_b   1.000
_cell.length_c   1.000
_cell.angle_alpha   90.00
_cell.angle_beta   90.00
_cell.angle_gamma   90.00
#
_symmetry.space_group_name_H-M   'P 1'
#
loop_
_entity.id
_entity.type
_entity.pdbx_description
1 polymer ?
#
loop_
_entity_poly.entity_id
_entity_poly.type
_entity_poly.pdbx_seq_one_letter_code
_entity_poly.pdbx_strand_id
1 'polypeptide(L)'
;MKKSLLKNNGVQSLIASLLCIVLGMLIGYIVLLFINPTGAGEAIITVMKNFLNYNRADTQLKYLGNTLVKTAPLLMCALSILFAYKVGLFNIGASGQYTAGACAALYAALQWHWSWLPCMLLAIAAGCVMGAIVGLLKAYCNVNEVISGIMLNWIMLYTANMILANVKEPTSPYTIQMRSFGSAADRKSTRLNSSHASKSRMPSSA
;
A
#
# COMPACT_ATOMS: atom_id res chain seq x y z
N MET A 1 -38.02 -18.61 -0.76
CA MET A 1 -37.05 -17.73 -0.07
C MET A 1 -35.68 -17.53 -0.77
N LYS A 2 -35.19 -18.45 -1.64
CA LYS A 2 -33.86 -18.33 -2.31
C LYS A 2 -33.76 -17.24 -3.41
N LYS A 3 -34.85 -16.83 -4.06
CA LYS A 3 -34.84 -15.83 -5.14
C LYS A 3 -34.67 -14.37 -4.66
N SER A 4 -34.92 -14.08 -3.39
CA SER A 4 -34.86 -12.72 -2.84
C SER A 4 -33.43 -12.27 -2.48
N LEU A 5 -32.54 -13.17 -2.10
CA LEU A 5 -31.15 -12.85 -1.73
C LEU A 5 -30.30 -12.45 -2.95
N LEU A 6 -30.50 -13.08 -4.09
CA LEU A 6 -29.81 -12.76 -5.35
C LEU A 6 -30.26 -11.42 -5.97
N LYS A 7 -31.37 -10.84 -5.49
CA LYS A 7 -31.90 -9.56 -5.98
C LYS A 7 -31.34 -8.37 -5.22
N ASN A 8 -30.58 -8.61 -4.15
CA ASN A 8 -29.92 -7.55 -3.39
C ASN A 8 -28.61 -7.15 -4.07
N ASN A 9 -28.49 -5.87 -4.46
CA ASN A 9 -27.33 -5.33 -5.15
C ASN A 9 -25.99 -5.57 -4.38
N GLY A 10 -26.03 -5.54 -3.04
CA GLY A 10 -24.87 -5.84 -2.20
C GLY A 10 -24.39 -7.30 -2.31
N VAL A 11 -25.34 -8.25 -2.35
CA VAL A 11 -25.04 -9.68 -2.51
C VAL A 11 -24.49 -9.97 -3.92
N GLN A 12 -25.05 -9.34 -4.94
CA GLN A 12 -24.54 -9.46 -6.31
C GLN A 12 -23.09 -8.94 -6.42
N SER A 13 -22.78 -7.80 -5.81
CA SER A 13 -21.41 -7.26 -5.79
C SER A 13 -20.43 -8.17 -5.07
N LEU A 14 -20.84 -8.78 -3.96
CA LEU A 14 -20.01 -9.76 -3.23
C LEU A 14 -19.75 -11.01 -4.07
N ILE A 15 -20.78 -11.56 -4.71
CA ILE A 15 -20.64 -12.73 -5.59
C ILE A 15 -19.74 -12.40 -6.78
N ALA A 16 -19.93 -11.23 -7.40
CA ALA A 16 -19.11 -10.79 -8.52
C ALA A 16 -17.62 -10.67 -8.12
N SER A 17 -17.32 -10.07 -6.97
CA SER A 17 -15.93 -9.96 -6.49
C SER A 17 -15.32 -11.32 -6.17
N LEU A 18 -16.05 -12.25 -5.57
CA LEU A 18 -15.57 -13.60 -5.32
C LEU A 18 -15.31 -14.36 -6.63
N LEU A 19 -16.21 -14.24 -7.61
CA LEU A 19 -16.02 -14.83 -8.94
C LEU A 19 -14.78 -14.26 -9.64
N CYS A 20 -14.54 -12.94 -9.56
CA CYS A 20 -13.34 -12.33 -10.11
C CYS A 20 -12.06 -12.85 -9.47
N ILE A 21 -12.05 -13.07 -8.15
CA ILE A 21 -10.91 -13.65 -7.43
C ILE A 21 -10.65 -15.08 -7.93
N VAL A 22 -11.70 -15.92 -7.99
CA VAL A 22 -11.57 -17.30 -8.45
C VAL A 22 -11.10 -17.37 -9.90
N LEU A 23 -11.67 -16.55 -10.79
CA LEU A 23 -11.24 -16.46 -12.19
C LEU A 23 -9.79 -15.99 -12.32
N GLY A 24 -9.39 -15.00 -11.56
CA GLY A 24 -7.99 -14.51 -11.53
C GLY A 24 -7.02 -15.59 -11.08
N MET A 25 -7.37 -16.35 -10.04
CA MET A 25 -6.56 -17.50 -9.58
C MET A 25 -6.49 -18.61 -10.63
N LEU A 26 -7.60 -18.89 -11.32
CA LEU A 26 -7.66 -19.91 -12.36
C LEU A 26 -6.79 -19.53 -13.56
N ILE A 27 -6.86 -18.28 -14.01
CA ILE A 27 -6.00 -17.75 -15.09
C ILE A 27 -4.53 -17.81 -14.65
N GLY A 28 -4.22 -17.40 -13.44
CA GLY A 28 -2.87 -17.47 -12.87
C GLY A 28 -2.35 -18.93 -12.83
N TYR A 29 -3.20 -19.89 -12.47
CA TYR A 29 -2.87 -21.30 -12.49
C TYR A 29 -2.56 -21.81 -13.90
N ILE A 30 -3.39 -21.45 -14.89
CA ILE A 30 -3.16 -21.79 -16.29
C ILE A 30 -1.80 -21.27 -16.76
N VAL A 31 -1.47 -20.02 -16.46
CA VAL A 31 -0.16 -19.43 -16.80
C VAL A 31 0.98 -20.18 -16.13
N LEU A 32 0.83 -20.54 -14.85
CA LEU A 32 1.82 -21.36 -14.13
C LEU A 32 2.01 -22.73 -14.74
N LEU A 33 0.96 -23.37 -15.25
CA LEU A 33 1.04 -24.66 -15.95
C LEU A 33 1.91 -24.55 -17.22
N PHE A 34 1.88 -23.44 -17.93
CA PHE A 34 2.73 -23.22 -19.11
C PHE A 34 4.20 -22.98 -18.73
N ILE A 35 4.47 -22.34 -17.58
CA ILE A 35 5.82 -22.02 -17.14
C ILE A 35 6.47 -23.21 -16.42
N ASN A 36 5.79 -23.84 -15.49
CA ASN A 36 6.28 -24.95 -14.69
C ASN A 36 5.12 -25.92 -14.33
N PRO A 37 4.85 -26.93 -15.19
CA PRO A 37 3.74 -27.85 -15.00
C PRO A 37 3.80 -28.65 -13.68
N THR A 38 5.01 -29.01 -13.23
CA THR A 38 5.21 -29.83 -12.04
C THR A 38 5.05 -29.06 -10.74
N GLY A 39 5.35 -27.76 -10.74
CA GLY A 39 5.28 -26.89 -9.54
C GLY A 39 3.99 -26.08 -9.44
N ALA A 40 3.17 -26.02 -10.49
CA ALA A 40 1.97 -25.16 -10.54
C ALA A 40 0.96 -25.47 -9.44
N GLY A 41 0.74 -26.77 -9.16
CA GLY A 41 -0.17 -27.22 -8.11
C GLY A 41 0.30 -26.80 -6.71
N GLU A 42 1.58 -27.01 -6.40
CA GLU A 42 2.17 -26.60 -5.12
C GLU A 42 2.17 -25.09 -4.94
N ALA A 43 2.40 -24.32 -5.99
CA ALA A 43 2.38 -22.86 -5.95
C ALA A 43 1.00 -22.34 -5.56
N ILE A 44 -0.07 -22.82 -6.18
CA ILE A 44 -1.45 -22.43 -5.83
C ILE A 44 -1.81 -22.85 -4.40
N ILE A 45 -1.46 -24.09 -4.02
CA ILE A 45 -1.70 -24.57 -2.65
C ILE A 45 -0.93 -23.71 -1.64
N THR A 46 0.30 -23.31 -1.96
CA THR A 46 1.11 -22.42 -1.11
C THR A 46 0.47 -21.05 -0.97
N VAL A 47 -0.02 -20.44 -2.05
CA VAL A 47 -0.75 -19.17 -2.01
C VAL A 47 -2.00 -19.27 -1.13
N MET A 48 -2.78 -20.36 -1.26
CA MET A 48 -3.97 -20.57 -0.45
C MET A 48 -3.65 -20.86 1.03
N LYS A 49 -2.63 -21.68 1.29
CA LYS A 49 -2.20 -22.04 2.65
C LYS A 49 -1.45 -20.92 3.34
N ASN A 50 -0.78 -20.02 2.61
CA ASN A 50 -0.01 -18.93 3.18
C ASN A 50 -0.84 -17.99 4.08
N PHE A 51 -2.15 -17.95 3.89
CA PHE A 51 -3.07 -17.19 4.73
C PHE A 51 -3.52 -17.94 5.99
N LEU A 52 -3.54 -19.28 5.97
CA LEU A 52 -4.19 -20.11 6.99
C LEU A 52 -3.27 -21.05 7.76
N ASN A 53 -2.07 -21.35 7.26
CA ASN A 53 -1.26 -22.43 7.79
C ASN A 53 0.15 -22.00 8.17
N TYR A 54 0.29 -21.44 9.36
CA TYR A 54 1.58 -21.19 10.01
C TYR A 54 1.74 -22.09 11.21
N ASN A 55 2.92 -22.70 11.35
CA ASN A 55 3.25 -23.63 12.43
C ASN A 55 3.26 -22.99 13.83
N ARG A 56 3.14 -21.66 13.95
CA ARG A 56 3.08 -20.91 15.22
C ARG A 56 1.97 -19.86 15.16
N ALA A 57 1.14 -19.85 16.19
CA ALA A 57 0.04 -18.88 16.34
C ALA A 57 0.52 -17.42 16.31
N ASP A 58 1.68 -17.12 16.90
CA ASP A 58 2.28 -15.77 16.90
C ASP A 58 2.63 -15.30 15.49
N THR A 59 3.10 -16.22 14.64
CA THR A 59 3.46 -15.93 13.25
C THR A 59 2.21 -15.67 12.42
N GLN A 60 1.15 -16.43 12.63
CA GLN A 60 -0.14 -16.27 11.96
C GLN A 60 -0.75 -14.91 12.28
N LEU A 61 -0.76 -14.52 13.55
CA LEU A 61 -1.27 -13.23 14.00
C LEU A 61 -0.49 -12.06 13.39
N LYS A 62 0.84 -12.19 13.31
CA LYS A 62 1.73 -11.20 12.70
C LYS A 62 1.44 -11.01 11.20
N TYR A 63 1.25 -12.10 10.46
CA TYR A 63 0.95 -12.01 9.03
C TYR A 63 -0.45 -11.48 8.77
N LEU A 64 -1.43 -11.84 9.60
CA LEU A 64 -2.78 -11.26 9.54
C LEU A 64 -2.72 -9.75 9.82
N GLY A 65 -1.99 -9.32 10.83
CA GLY A 65 -1.77 -7.91 11.12
C GLY A 65 -1.11 -7.17 9.95
N ASN A 66 -0.07 -7.74 9.33
CA ASN A 66 0.58 -7.18 8.15
C ASN A 66 -0.38 -7.07 6.96
N THR A 67 -1.27 -8.05 6.77
CA THR A 67 -2.29 -8.01 5.71
C THR A 67 -3.27 -6.86 5.95
N LEU A 68 -3.75 -6.69 7.17
CA LEU A 68 -4.64 -5.58 7.52
C LEU A 68 -3.97 -4.21 7.29
N VAL A 69 -2.71 -4.06 7.70
CA VAL A 69 -1.94 -2.83 7.48
C VAL A 69 -1.79 -2.53 5.98
N LYS A 70 -1.51 -3.54 5.15
CA LYS A 70 -1.41 -3.36 3.69
C LYS A 70 -2.76 -3.14 3.02
N THR A 71 -3.85 -3.61 3.62
CA THR A 71 -5.21 -3.41 3.09
C THR A 71 -5.69 -1.97 3.28
N ALA A 72 -5.26 -1.28 4.34
CA ALA A 72 -5.69 0.08 4.63
C ALA A 72 -5.44 1.08 3.47
N PRO A 73 -4.23 1.20 2.90
CA PRO A 73 -4.00 2.10 1.77
C PRO A 73 -4.77 1.70 0.51
N LEU A 74 -4.95 0.39 0.26
CA LEU A 74 -5.76 -0.08 -0.87
C LEU A 74 -7.22 0.33 -0.72
N LEU A 75 -7.76 0.22 0.49
CA LEU A 75 -9.13 0.63 0.80
C LEU A 75 -9.31 2.14 0.62
N MET A 76 -8.36 2.95 1.05
CA MET A 76 -8.40 4.41 0.84
C MET A 76 -8.34 4.78 -0.64
N CYS A 77 -7.50 4.13 -1.43
CA CYS A 77 -7.46 4.31 -2.88
C CYS A 77 -8.79 3.89 -3.53
N ALA A 78 -9.36 2.77 -3.13
CA ALA A 78 -10.65 2.29 -3.63
C ALA A 78 -11.79 3.28 -3.32
N LEU A 79 -11.82 3.86 -2.12
CA LEU A 79 -12.79 4.89 -1.75
C LEU A 79 -12.61 6.17 -2.59
N SER A 80 -11.36 6.58 -2.86
CA SER A 80 -11.08 7.72 -3.73
C SER A 80 -11.61 7.50 -5.16
N ILE A 81 -11.39 6.31 -5.71
CA ILE A 81 -11.91 5.93 -7.04
C ILE A 81 -13.43 5.88 -7.04
N LEU A 82 -14.05 5.30 -6.00
CA LEU A 82 -15.50 5.21 -5.85
C LEU A 82 -16.14 6.60 -5.76
N PHE A 83 -15.53 7.52 -5.02
CA PHE A 83 -15.99 8.90 -4.91
C PHE A 83 -15.94 9.61 -6.25
N ALA A 84 -14.82 9.52 -6.96
CA ALA A 84 -14.67 10.09 -8.30
C ALA A 84 -15.72 9.53 -9.27
N TYR A 85 -15.96 8.22 -9.24
CA TYR A 85 -16.96 7.56 -10.07
C TYR A 85 -18.39 8.10 -9.82
N LYS A 86 -18.74 8.39 -8.57
CA LYS A 86 -20.03 8.98 -8.20
C LYS A 86 -20.24 10.39 -8.77
N VAL A 87 -19.17 11.12 -9.02
CA VAL A 87 -19.17 12.46 -9.62
C VAL A 87 -19.08 12.41 -11.14
N GLY A 88 -19.01 11.22 -11.73
CA GLY A 88 -18.89 11.03 -13.19
C GLY A 88 -17.46 11.15 -13.72
N LEU A 89 -16.46 11.07 -12.85
CA LEU A 89 -15.04 11.08 -13.19
C LEU A 89 -14.43 9.71 -12.89
N PHE A 90 -13.30 9.40 -13.53
CA PHE A 90 -12.57 8.16 -13.26
C PHE A 90 -11.16 8.44 -12.75
N ASN A 91 -10.95 8.26 -11.44
CA ASN A 91 -9.66 8.55 -10.80
C ASN A 91 -8.69 7.36 -10.88
N ILE A 92 -7.98 7.22 -12.00
CA ILE A 92 -6.85 6.28 -12.11
C ILE A 92 -5.60 6.83 -11.41
N GLY A 93 -5.55 8.13 -11.12
CA GLY A 93 -4.44 8.80 -10.44
C GLY A 93 -4.31 8.53 -8.94
N ALA A 94 -5.16 7.67 -8.36
CA ALA A 94 -5.16 7.41 -6.90
C ALA A 94 -3.81 6.89 -6.38
N SER A 95 -3.09 6.07 -7.14
CA SER A 95 -1.76 5.58 -6.74
C SER A 95 -0.71 6.69 -6.73
N GLY A 96 -0.75 7.63 -7.67
CA GLY A 96 0.11 8.80 -7.68
C GLY A 96 -0.18 9.77 -6.53
N GLN A 97 -1.46 9.99 -6.22
CA GLN A 97 -1.89 10.78 -5.06
C GLN A 97 -1.37 10.17 -3.75
N TYR A 98 -1.50 8.85 -3.60
CA TYR A 98 -0.97 8.11 -2.45
C TYR A 98 0.56 8.22 -2.36
N THR A 99 1.27 8.04 -3.48
CA THR A 99 2.73 8.14 -3.54
C THR A 99 3.21 9.55 -3.20
N ALA A 100 2.52 10.58 -3.69
CA ALA A 100 2.82 11.97 -3.37
C ALA A 100 2.66 12.26 -1.87
N GLY A 101 1.55 11.83 -1.29
CA GLY A 101 1.29 11.97 0.15
C GLY A 101 2.31 11.23 1.00
N ALA A 102 2.63 9.99 0.65
CA ALA A 102 3.63 9.19 1.35
C ALA A 102 5.03 9.79 1.26
N CYS A 103 5.43 10.26 0.07
CA CYS A 103 6.71 10.93 -0.15
C CYS A 103 6.84 12.22 0.68
N ALA A 104 5.81 13.06 0.67
CA ALA A 104 5.79 14.31 1.44
C ALA A 104 5.86 14.05 2.94
N ALA A 105 5.09 13.10 3.46
CA ALA A 105 5.12 12.71 4.87
C ALA A 105 6.48 12.16 5.29
N LEU A 106 7.06 11.25 4.48
CA LEU A 106 8.37 10.68 4.76
C LEU A 106 9.48 11.74 4.73
N TYR A 107 9.47 12.61 3.74
CA TYR A 107 10.45 13.69 3.63
C TYR A 107 10.38 14.63 4.84
N ALA A 108 9.19 15.08 5.22
CA ALA A 108 8.99 15.95 6.39
C ALA A 108 9.41 15.27 7.69
N ALA A 109 9.11 13.99 7.84
CA ALA A 109 9.51 13.23 9.00
C ALA A 109 11.02 13.03 9.07
N LEU A 110 11.68 12.72 7.94
CA LEU A 110 13.11 12.40 7.87
C LEU A 110 13.99 13.66 7.94
N GLN A 111 13.64 14.68 7.19
CA GLN A 111 14.50 15.86 7.01
C GLN A 111 14.16 16.96 8.02
N TRP A 112 12.87 17.16 8.31
CA TRP A 112 12.42 18.21 9.22
C TRP A 112 12.11 17.72 10.63
N HIS A 113 12.17 16.41 10.85
CA HIS A 113 11.87 15.76 12.14
C HIS A 113 10.51 16.16 12.73
N TRP A 114 9.53 16.39 11.87
CA TRP A 114 8.18 16.76 12.28
C TRP A 114 7.47 15.62 13.00
N SER A 115 6.54 15.97 13.88
CA SER A 115 5.68 15.01 14.55
C SER A 115 4.67 14.39 13.56
N TRP A 116 3.99 13.33 13.95
CA TRP A 116 3.06 12.60 13.08
C TRP A 116 1.92 13.46 12.51
N LEU A 117 1.41 14.44 13.28
CA LEU A 117 0.24 15.25 12.90
C LEU A 117 0.55 16.21 11.74
N PRO A 118 1.59 17.07 11.78
CA PRO A 118 1.96 17.89 10.62
C PRO A 118 2.39 17.05 9.41
N CYS A 119 3.03 15.89 9.59
CA CYS A 119 3.34 14.97 8.48
C CYS A 119 2.06 14.46 7.80
N MET A 120 1.04 14.13 8.58
CA MET A 120 -0.27 13.72 8.06
C MET A 120 -0.94 14.86 7.27
N LEU A 121 -0.94 16.08 7.80
CA LEU A 121 -1.51 17.25 7.10
C LEU A 121 -0.79 17.53 5.78
N LEU A 122 0.54 17.42 5.78
CA LEU A 122 1.34 17.58 4.57
C LEU A 122 1.06 16.49 3.55
N ALA A 123 0.86 15.24 3.99
CA ALA A 123 0.47 14.13 3.11
C ALA A 123 -0.88 14.38 2.45
N ILE A 124 -1.87 14.86 3.21
CA ILE A 124 -3.19 15.23 2.71
C ILE A 124 -3.05 16.35 1.67
N ALA A 125 -2.31 17.41 1.99
CA ALA A 125 -2.10 18.53 1.08
C ALA A 125 -1.44 18.07 -0.24
N ALA A 126 -0.39 17.26 -0.18
CA ALA A 126 0.29 16.73 -1.36
C ALA A 126 -0.64 15.85 -2.23
N GLY A 127 -1.43 14.97 -1.62
CA GLY A 127 -2.42 14.17 -2.32
C GLY A 127 -3.51 15.04 -2.98
N CYS A 128 -3.99 16.07 -2.28
CA CYS A 128 -4.96 17.02 -2.81
C CYS A 128 -4.41 17.80 -4.02
N VAL A 129 -3.17 18.26 -3.96
CA VAL A 129 -2.51 18.97 -5.09
C VAL A 129 -2.47 18.06 -6.32
N MET A 130 -2.08 16.80 -6.16
CA MET A 130 -2.05 15.84 -7.27
C MET A 130 -3.44 15.61 -7.86
N GLY A 131 -4.47 15.48 -7.03
CA GLY A 131 -5.86 15.37 -7.47
C GLY A 131 -6.34 16.63 -8.17
N ALA A 132 -6.01 17.80 -7.64
CA ALA A 132 -6.35 19.09 -8.23
C ALA A 132 -5.74 19.28 -9.62
N ILE A 133 -4.50 18.85 -9.85
CA ILE A 133 -3.85 18.89 -11.17
C ILE A 133 -4.66 18.14 -12.21
N VAL A 134 -5.08 16.90 -11.91
CA VAL A 134 -5.93 16.10 -12.84
C VAL A 134 -7.27 16.81 -13.09
N GLY A 135 -7.90 17.31 -12.01
CA GLY A 135 -9.17 18.02 -12.12
C GLY A 135 -9.07 19.30 -12.95
N LEU A 136 -8.02 20.09 -12.76
CA LEU A 136 -7.77 21.31 -13.55
C LEU A 136 -7.50 21.00 -15.02
N LEU A 137 -6.68 19.99 -15.32
CA LEU A 137 -6.42 19.55 -16.70
C LEU A 137 -7.72 19.11 -17.39
N LYS A 138 -8.61 18.45 -16.67
CA LYS A 138 -9.92 18.08 -17.19
C LYS A 138 -10.81 19.30 -17.43
N ALA A 139 -10.89 20.19 -16.43
CA ALA A 139 -11.83 21.32 -16.46
C ALA A 139 -11.44 22.41 -17.47
N TYR A 140 -10.15 22.76 -17.56
CA TYR A 140 -9.69 23.86 -18.40
C TYR A 140 -9.12 23.43 -19.76
N CYS A 141 -8.47 22.26 -19.80
CA CYS A 141 -7.83 21.78 -21.02
C CYS A 141 -8.61 20.66 -21.70
N ASN A 142 -9.71 20.21 -21.08
CA ASN A 142 -10.52 19.07 -21.55
C ASN A 142 -9.70 17.80 -21.86
N VAL A 143 -8.58 17.62 -21.11
CA VAL A 143 -7.72 16.44 -21.23
C VAL A 143 -8.42 15.23 -20.60
N ASN A 144 -8.21 14.05 -21.18
CA ASN A 144 -8.77 12.82 -20.63
C ASN A 144 -8.14 12.52 -19.25
N GLU A 145 -8.98 12.42 -18.20
CA GLU A 145 -8.56 12.19 -16.81
C GLU A 145 -7.85 10.85 -16.62
N VAL A 146 -8.16 9.85 -17.45
CA VAL A 146 -7.52 8.53 -17.44
C VAL A 146 -6.05 8.65 -17.85
N ILE A 147 -5.79 9.33 -18.96
CA ILE A 147 -4.42 9.53 -19.49
C ILE A 147 -3.62 10.40 -18.53
N SER A 148 -4.19 11.50 -18.08
CA SER A 148 -3.54 12.40 -17.10
C SER A 148 -3.21 11.65 -15.80
N GLY A 149 -4.12 10.81 -15.29
CA GLY A 149 -3.91 10.01 -14.10
C GLY A 149 -2.77 9.01 -14.24
N ILE A 150 -2.71 8.27 -15.36
CA ILE A 150 -1.63 7.31 -15.63
C ILE A 150 -0.28 8.02 -15.71
N MET A 151 -0.21 9.14 -16.45
CA MET A 151 1.04 9.91 -16.57
C MET A 151 1.52 10.44 -15.24
N LEU A 152 0.62 11.01 -14.42
CA LEU A 152 0.97 11.52 -13.09
C LEU A 152 1.39 10.42 -12.12
N ASN A 153 0.85 9.20 -12.22
CA ASN A 153 1.32 8.07 -11.42
C ASN A 153 2.81 7.79 -11.67
N TRP A 154 3.23 7.73 -12.93
CA TRP A 154 4.63 7.49 -13.30
C TRP A 154 5.53 8.66 -12.90
N ILE A 155 5.11 9.89 -13.21
CA ILE A 155 5.83 11.10 -12.81
C ILE A 155 6.06 11.09 -11.29
N MET A 156 5.01 10.82 -10.52
CA MET A 156 5.10 10.85 -9.06
C MET A 156 5.97 9.73 -8.51
N LEU A 157 5.92 8.53 -9.11
CA LEU A 157 6.78 7.41 -8.73
C LEU A 157 8.26 7.76 -8.89
N TYR A 158 8.64 8.30 -10.05
CA TYR A 158 10.04 8.68 -10.29
C TYR A 158 10.47 9.88 -9.46
N THR A 159 9.61 10.90 -9.31
CA THR A 159 9.89 12.06 -8.47
C THR A 159 10.07 11.67 -7.01
N ALA A 160 9.21 10.81 -6.48
CA ALA A 160 9.32 10.30 -5.12
C ALA A 160 10.65 9.54 -4.91
N ASN A 161 11.02 8.68 -5.86
CA ASN A 161 12.29 7.96 -5.79
C ASN A 161 13.50 8.92 -5.83
N MET A 162 13.45 9.95 -6.66
CA MET A 162 14.52 10.95 -6.75
C MET A 162 14.65 11.79 -5.46
N ILE A 163 13.52 12.22 -4.88
CA ILE A 163 13.51 12.98 -3.62
C ILE A 163 14.01 12.12 -2.47
N LEU A 164 13.50 10.88 -2.35
CA LEU A 164 13.86 9.98 -1.25
C LEU A 164 15.27 9.40 -1.39
N ALA A 165 15.84 9.38 -2.59
CA ALA A 165 17.23 8.97 -2.79
C ALA A 165 18.23 9.83 -2.00
N ASN A 166 17.92 11.11 -1.83
CA ASN A 166 18.77 12.06 -1.07
C ASN A 166 18.64 11.90 0.46
N VAL A 167 17.67 11.10 0.92
CA VAL A 167 17.37 10.89 2.35
C VAL A 167 17.74 9.48 2.80
N LYS A 168 18.39 8.70 1.92
CA LYS A 168 18.86 7.33 2.22
C LYS A 168 20.02 7.34 3.19
N GLU A 169 20.10 6.27 3.97
CA GLU A 169 21.21 6.03 4.87
C GLU A 169 22.52 5.80 4.07
N PRO A 170 23.64 6.48 4.40
CA PRO A 170 24.90 6.32 3.67
C PRO A 170 25.43 4.88 3.63
N THR A 171 25.11 4.09 4.65
CA THR A 171 25.55 2.70 4.81
C THR A 171 24.67 1.68 4.09
N SER A 172 23.47 2.06 3.66
CA SER A 172 22.53 1.17 2.98
C SER A 172 21.75 1.91 1.90
N PRO A 173 22.02 1.68 0.61
CA PRO A 173 21.31 2.35 -0.48
C PRO A 173 19.83 1.95 -0.59
N TYR A 174 19.42 0.91 0.13
CA TYR A 174 18.05 0.36 0.06
C TYR A 174 17.19 0.70 1.27
N THR A 175 17.77 1.20 2.35
CA THR A 175 17.06 1.53 3.60
C THR A 175 17.07 3.02 3.87
N ILE A 176 15.97 3.51 4.39
CA ILE A 176 15.82 4.88 4.88
C ILE A 176 16.09 4.83 6.38
N GLN A 177 16.91 5.74 6.89
CA GLN A 177 17.24 5.81 8.30
C GLN A 177 16.03 6.21 9.13
N MET A 178 15.34 5.21 9.71
CA MET A 178 14.14 5.42 10.54
C MET A 178 14.47 5.65 12.03
N ARG A 179 15.74 5.65 12.43
CA ARG A 179 16.18 5.71 13.84
C ARG A 179 15.98 7.05 14.53
N SER A 180 15.82 8.14 13.78
CA SER A 180 15.70 9.50 14.32
C SER A 180 14.26 9.97 14.55
N PHE A 181 13.27 9.13 14.31
CA PHE A 181 11.85 9.49 14.45
C PHE A 181 11.35 9.39 15.90
N GLY A 182 11.75 10.27 16.77
CA GLY A 182 11.28 10.25 18.15
C GLY A 182 9.77 10.36 18.32
N SER A 183 9.09 11.19 17.56
CA SER A 183 7.66 11.44 17.70
C SER A 183 6.80 11.02 16.50
N ALA A 184 7.41 10.73 15.35
CA ALA A 184 6.71 10.27 14.15
C ALA A 184 6.66 8.74 14.04
N ALA A 185 7.54 8.02 14.76
CA ALA A 185 7.53 6.56 14.81
C ALA A 185 6.61 6.04 15.90
N ASP A 186 5.98 4.91 15.64
CA ASP A 186 5.13 4.23 16.61
C ASP A 186 5.93 3.91 17.89
N ARG A 187 5.46 4.40 19.04
CA ARG A 187 6.07 4.16 20.37
C ARG A 187 6.30 2.69 20.71
N LYS A 188 5.55 1.78 20.08
CA LYS A 188 5.73 0.33 20.26
C LYS A 188 7.00 -0.20 19.58
N SER A 189 7.33 0.26 18.39
CA SER A 189 8.52 -0.20 17.67
C SER A 189 9.81 0.28 18.34
N THR A 190 9.79 1.48 18.94
CA THR A 190 10.92 2.05 19.67
C THR A 190 11.23 1.27 20.96
N ARG A 191 10.20 0.78 21.68
CA ARG A 191 10.39 -0.05 22.87
C ARG A 191 10.94 -1.44 22.57
N LEU A 192 10.53 -2.06 21.47
CA LEU A 192 11.05 -3.36 21.04
C LEU A 192 12.53 -3.28 20.61
N ASN A 193 12.92 -2.20 19.93
CA ASN A 193 14.33 -2.00 19.55
C ASN A 193 15.24 -1.71 20.73
N SER A 194 14.78 -0.99 21.76
CA SER A 194 15.57 -0.73 22.97
C SER A 194 15.79 -2.00 23.80
N SER A 195 14.83 -2.92 23.84
CA SER A 195 14.96 -4.21 24.53
C SER A 195 15.92 -5.17 23.83
N HIS A 196 16.03 -5.12 22.50
CA HIS A 196 17.02 -5.89 21.73
C HIS A 196 18.43 -5.30 21.82
N ALA A 197 18.59 -3.98 21.87
CA ALA A 197 19.87 -3.31 22.06
C ALA A 197 20.46 -3.56 23.45
N SER A 198 19.61 -3.74 24.47
CA SER A 198 20.02 -4.09 25.82
C SER A 198 20.53 -5.54 25.95
N LYS A 199 20.01 -6.48 25.16
CA LYS A 199 20.43 -7.88 25.17
C LYS A 199 21.75 -8.15 24.43
N SER A 200 22.20 -7.27 23.55
CA SER A 200 23.47 -7.44 22.84
C SER A 200 24.70 -6.91 23.59
N ARG A 201 24.53 -6.36 24.78
CA ARG A 201 25.61 -5.95 25.69
C ARG A 201 25.81 -6.98 26.84
N MET A 202 26.04 -8.23 26.48
CA MET A 202 26.72 -9.11 27.46
C MET A 202 28.22 -8.93 27.30
N PRO A 203 28.96 -8.59 28.35
CA PRO A 203 30.41 -8.58 28.27
C PRO A 203 30.89 -10.00 28.09
N SER A 204 31.74 -10.24 27.11
CA SER A 204 32.55 -11.43 27.06
C SER A 204 33.52 -11.35 28.21
N SER A 205 33.23 -12.02 29.31
CA SER A 205 34.20 -12.24 30.39
C SER A 205 35.02 -13.46 30.01
N ALA A 206 36.32 -13.17 29.85
CA ALA A 206 37.50 -13.98 30.11
C ALA A 206 37.36 -15.49 29.99
#